data_f21595a61f0a3d8cabfbe17876098db8
#
_entry.id   f21595a61f0a3d8cabfbe17876098db8
#
_cell.length_a   1.000
_cell.length_b   1.000
_cell.length_c   1.000
_cell.angle_alpha   90.00
_cell.angle_beta   90.00
_cell.angle_gamma   90.00
#
_symmetry.space_group_name_H-M   'P 1'
#
loop_
_entity.id
_entity.type
_entity.pdbx_description
1 polymer ?
#
loop_
_entity_poly.entity_id
_entity_poly.type
_entity_poly.pdbx_seq_one_letter_code
_entity_poly.pdbx_strand_id
1 'polypeptide(L)'
;MLRVGNFIPAISIEGFEEATDGRRGNGVYQKVTKAMALLREKKLIYGISCCYTSANYDSITSEEFYDSMIDLGAYFVWYFHYMPVGNDAAPELLPSPEQRTGVYEKIRHYRATKPLFAMDFQNDAEYVGGCIAGGYRYLHINANGDIDPCVFIHYSDSNIRNKTLLEALRSPMMMAYHRNQPFNENMLRPCPMLENPQKLREMVATAGAHSTDLQSPESAEHLCSKHALETNSSRKGIFCMTLFYHEFRILIDFNYEVC
;
A
#
# COMPACT_ATOMS: atom_id res chain seq x y z
N MET A 1 26.27 -0.56 0.14
CA MET A 1 25.55 0.26 -0.84
C MET A 1 26.49 0.93 -1.83
N LEU A 2 27.42 1.79 -1.41
CA LEU A 2 28.34 2.52 -2.32
C LEU A 2 29.10 1.61 -3.31
N ARG A 3 29.50 0.40 -2.89
CA ARG A 3 30.31 -0.49 -3.73
C ARG A 3 29.52 -1.22 -4.82
N VAL A 4 28.24 -1.51 -4.62
CA VAL A 4 27.41 -2.28 -5.56
C VAL A 4 26.51 -1.40 -6.42
N GLY A 5 26.09 -0.20 -5.92
CA GLY A 5 25.38 0.81 -6.69
C GLY A 5 23.94 0.48 -7.15
N ASN A 6 23.44 -0.70 -6.82
CA ASN A 6 22.13 -1.20 -7.29
C ASN A 6 21.08 -1.32 -6.17
N PHE A 7 21.24 -0.58 -5.08
CA PHE A 7 20.36 -0.62 -3.93
C PHE A 7 19.86 0.79 -3.58
N ILE A 8 18.56 0.98 -3.64
CA ILE A 8 17.88 2.24 -3.30
C ILE A 8 17.00 1.96 -2.08
N PRO A 9 17.33 2.45 -0.88
CA PRO A 9 16.52 2.23 0.31
C PRO A 9 15.29 3.12 0.33
N ALA A 10 14.18 2.61 0.89
CA ALA A 10 13.05 3.39 1.36
C ALA A 10 13.04 3.31 2.89
N ILE A 11 13.34 4.43 3.56
CA ILE A 11 13.49 4.48 5.01
C ILE A 11 12.13 4.71 5.64
N SER A 12 11.74 3.82 6.55
CA SER A 12 10.46 3.93 7.22
C SER A 12 10.46 5.05 8.27
N ILE A 13 9.50 5.98 8.14
CA ILE A 13 9.27 7.09 9.05
C ILE A 13 7.76 7.40 9.06
N GLU A 14 7.23 7.85 10.22
CA GLU A 14 5.77 7.97 10.40
C GLU A 14 5.32 9.42 10.67
N GLY A 15 6.12 10.39 10.29
CA GLY A 15 5.98 11.80 10.61
C GLY A 15 7.15 12.30 11.45
N PHE A 16 6.95 13.35 12.22
CA PHE A 16 7.96 13.86 13.14
C PHE A 16 8.21 12.91 14.34
N GLU A 17 9.09 13.30 15.25
CA GLU A 17 9.64 12.46 16.31
C GLU A 17 8.54 11.77 17.13
N GLU A 18 7.53 12.51 17.59
CA GLU A 18 6.43 11.97 18.40
C GLU A 18 5.68 10.85 17.64
N ALA A 19 5.31 11.07 16.39
CA ALA A 19 4.59 10.10 15.58
C ALA A 19 5.47 8.88 15.20
N THR A 20 6.73 9.11 14.88
CA THR A 20 7.67 8.04 14.52
C THR A 20 8.03 7.20 15.74
N ASP A 21 8.40 7.82 16.84
CA ASP A 21 8.82 7.11 18.05
C ASP A 21 7.63 6.43 18.73
N GLY A 22 6.46 7.04 18.70
CA GLY A 22 5.23 6.44 19.22
C GLY A 22 4.87 5.10 18.57
N ARG A 23 5.16 4.94 17.27
CA ARG A 23 4.87 3.69 16.55
C ARG A 23 6.05 2.74 16.49
N ARG A 24 7.28 3.24 16.39
CA ARG A 24 8.48 2.44 16.11
C ARG A 24 9.41 2.27 17.28
N GLY A 25 9.12 2.95 18.40
CA GLY A 25 9.91 2.94 19.61
C GLY A 25 10.83 4.17 19.75
N ASN A 26 11.12 4.50 21.00
CA ASN A 26 11.87 5.71 21.37
C ASN A 26 13.23 5.80 20.67
N GLY A 27 13.56 6.98 20.16
CA GLY A 27 14.81 7.32 19.52
C GLY A 27 14.97 6.76 18.10
N VAL A 28 13.92 6.18 17.51
CA VAL A 28 13.95 5.72 16.11
C VAL A 28 14.00 6.90 15.16
N TYR A 29 13.25 7.97 15.42
CA TYR A 29 13.29 9.18 14.59
C TYR A 29 14.72 9.72 14.43
N GLN A 30 15.43 9.86 15.54
CA GLN A 30 16.82 10.35 15.54
C GLN A 30 17.77 9.41 14.76
N LYS A 31 17.55 8.10 14.86
CA LYS A 31 18.36 7.12 14.12
C LYS A 31 18.12 7.19 12.62
N VAL A 32 16.87 7.28 12.19
CA VAL A 32 16.54 7.29 10.76
C VAL A 32 16.92 8.62 10.11
N THR A 33 16.73 9.76 10.76
CA THR A 33 17.15 11.07 10.25
C THR A 33 18.68 11.17 10.15
N LYS A 34 19.41 10.61 11.12
CA LYS A 34 20.87 10.48 11.02
C LYS A 34 21.30 9.58 9.85
N ALA A 35 20.61 8.50 9.60
CA ALA A 35 20.88 7.64 8.44
C ALA A 35 20.60 8.37 7.11
N MET A 36 19.51 9.15 7.03
CA MET A 36 19.19 9.98 5.88
C MET A 36 20.29 11.03 5.61
N ALA A 37 20.73 11.73 6.65
CA ALA A 37 21.82 12.70 6.52
C ALA A 37 23.11 12.05 5.98
N LEU A 38 23.44 10.83 6.44
CA LEU A 38 24.59 10.09 5.94
C LEU A 38 24.42 9.68 4.46
N LEU A 39 23.23 9.24 4.06
CA LEU A 39 22.92 8.89 2.67
C LEU A 39 23.08 10.13 1.76
N ARG A 40 22.56 11.28 2.20
CA ARG A 40 22.73 12.55 1.51
C ARG A 40 24.20 12.96 1.37
N GLU A 41 24.98 12.88 2.46
CA GLU A 41 26.43 13.17 2.44
C GLU A 41 27.15 12.30 1.40
N LYS A 42 26.78 11.01 1.32
CA LYS A 42 27.37 10.07 0.37
C LYS A 42 26.74 10.13 -1.03
N LYS A 43 25.84 11.08 -1.30
CA LYS A 43 25.12 11.27 -2.58
C LYS A 43 24.42 9.99 -3.06
N LEU A 44 23.86 9.22 -2.13
CA LEU A 44 23.10 8.03 -2.44
C LEU A 44 21.62 8.36 -2.60
N ILE A 45 21.00 7.80 -3.65
CA ILE A 45 19.56 7.92 -3.87
C ILE A 45 18.82 7.10 -2.82
N TYR A 46 17.83 7.69 -2.18
CA TYR A 46 16.93 7.03 -1.26
C TYR A 46 15.56 7.71 -1.23
N GLY A 47 14.59 7.01 -0.71
CA GLY A 47 13.26 7.53 -0.40
C GLY A 47 12.84 7.21 1.01
N ILE A 48 11.59 7.55 1.30
CA ILE A 48 10.95 7.22 2.58
C ILE A 48 9.71 6.37 2.35
N SER A 49 9.33 5.61 3.37
CA SER A 49 8.12 4.79 3.41
C SER A 49 7.32 5.19 4.64
N CYS A 50 6.10 5.60 4.42
CA CYS A 50 5.21 6.16 5.42
C CYS A 50 3.92 5.35 5.47
N CYS A 51 3.54 4.86 6.66
CA CYS A 51 2.22 4.27 6.87
C CYS A 51 1.33 5.30 7.57
N TYR A 52 0.31 5.83 6.88
CA TYR A 52 -0.61 6.77 7.49
C TYR A 52 -1.73 6.06 8.26
N THR A 53 -2.02 6.62 9.43
CA THR A 53 -3.01 6.17 10.39
C THR A 53 -3.88 7.34 10.82
N SER A 54 -4.97 7.07 11.57
CA SER A 54 -5.76 8.12 12.21
C SER A 54 -4.92 8.98 13.18
N ALA A 55 -3.90 8.40 13.81
CA ALA A 55 -3.09 9.06 14.84
C ALA A 55 -1.97 9.94 14.28
N ASN A 56 -1.41 9.64 13.11
CA ASN A 56 -0.28 10.39 12.55
C ASN A 56 -0.62 11.24 11.33
N TYR A 57 -1.89 11.28 10.92
CA TYR A 57 -2.36 11.98 9.73
C TYR A 57 -1.83 13.42 9.65
N ASP A 58 -1.99 14.20 10.73
CA ASP A 58 -1.60 15.61 10.73
C ASP A 58 -0.09 15.79 10.54
N SER A 59 0.71 14.96 11.20
CA SER A 59 2.18 15.01 11.10
C SER A 59 2.67 14.61 9.72
N ILE A 60 2.21 13.46 9.19
CA ILE A 60 2.74 12.85 7.98
C ILE A 60 2.28 13.57 6.69
N THR A 61 1.19 14.33 6.77
CA THR A 61 0.64 15.10 5.65
C THR A 61 0.89 16.60 5.77
N SER A 62 1.65 17.05 6.78
CA SER A 62 1.99 18.47 6.90
C SER A 62 3.00 18.89 5.83
N GLU A 63 2.94 20.13 5.41
CA GLU A 63 3.88 20.70 4.45
C GLU A 63 5.30 20.75 5.04
N GLU A 64 5.39 21.04 6.32
CA GLU A 64 6.65 21.10 7.07
C GLU A 64 7.35 19.74 7.11
N PHE A 65 6.60 18.64 7.29
CA PHE A 65 7.18 17.31 7.22
C PHE A 65 7.68 17.01 5.81
N TYR A 66 6.90 17.34 4.80
CA TYR A 66 7.27 17.12 3.40
C TYR A 66 8.56 17.89 3.02
N ASP A 67 8.63 19.15 3.40
CA ASP A 67 9.82 20.00 3.17
C ASP A 67 11.04 19.49 3.94
N SER A 68 10.86 19.03 5.17
CA SER A 68 11.96 18.43 5.94
C SER A 68 12.55 17.18 5.29
N MET A 69 11.72 16.35 4.64
CA MET A 69 12.20 15.16 3.91
C MET A 69 12.97 15.55 2.64
N ILE A 70 12.54 16.62 1.95
CA ILE A 70 13.28 17.19 0.82
C ILE A 70 14.63 17.73 1.30
N ASP A 71 14.66 18.47 2.40
CA ASP A 71 15.88 19.01 2.98
C ASP A 71 16.83 17.92 3.44
N LEU A 72 16.35 16.80 3.90
CA LEU A 72 17.16 15.62 4.20
C LEU A 72 17.66 14.91 2.94
N GLY A 73 17.11 15.20 1.76
CA GLY A 73 17.56 14.68 0.47
C GLY A 73 16.84 13.43 0.01
N ALA A 74 15.62 13.16 0.47
CA ALA A 74 14.78 12.10 -0.06
C ALA A 74 14.31 12.44 -1.49
N TYR A 75 14.26 11.43 -2.38
CA TYR A 75 13.82 11.57 -3.76
C TYR A 75 12.38 11.13 -3.99
N PHE A 76 11.89 10.22 -3.17
CA PHE A 76 10.53 9.72 -3.25
C PHE A 76 9.97 9.38 -1.87
N VAL A 77 8.64 9.32 -1.80
CA VAL A 77 7.90 8.83 -0.64
C VAL A 77 6.84 7.83 -1.07
N TRP A 78 6.75 6.72 -0.34
CA TRP A 78 5.68 5.74 -0.45
C TRP A 78 4.72 5.90 0.72
N TYR A 79 3.48 6.27 0.41
CA TYR A 79 2.40 6.29 1.38
C TYR A 79 1.62 4.97 1.32
N PHE A 80 1.47 4.37 2.48
CA PHE A 80 0.65 3.17 2.68
C PHE A 80 -0.46 3.49 3.66
N HIS A 81 -1.67 3.12 3.31
CA HIS A 81 -2.77 3.09 4.25
C HIS A 81 -2.52 2.02 5.32
N TYR A 82 -2.82 2.32 6.58
CA TYR A 82 -2.78 1.31 7.63
C TYR A 82 -3.78 0.19 7.33
N MET A 83 -3.32 -1.05 7.45
CA MET A 83 -4.13 -2.24 7.20
C MET A 83 -4.17 -3.06 8.50
N PRO A 84 -5.34 -3.22 9.15
CA PRO A 84 -5.47 -3.99 10.39
C PRO A 84 -5.46 -5.50 10.11
N VAL A 85 -4.27 -6.05 9.95
CA VAL A 85 -4.00 -7.48 9.68
C VAL A 85 -3.25 -8.08 10.85
N GLY A 86 -3.51 -9.35 11.15
CA GLY A 86 -2.89 -10.09 12.23
C GLY A 86 -3.61 -9.95 13.58
N ASN A 87 -3.08 -10.63 14.60
CA ASN A 87 -3.71 -10.71 15.94
C ASN A 87 -3.75 -9.37 16.67
N ASP A 88 -2.68 -8.58 16.51
CA ASP A 88 -2.53 -7.29 17.17
C ASP A 88 -3.04 -6.13 16.30
N ALA A 89 -3.98 -6.44 15.39
CA ALA A 89 -4.62 -5.44 14.56
C ALA A 89 -5.33 -4.41 15.44
N ALA A 90 -5.11 -3.13 15.13
CA ALA A 90 -5.67 -1.97 15.84
C ALA A 90 -6.62 -1.19 14.90
N PRO A 91 -7.90 -1.63 14.75
CA PRO A 91 -8.85 -0.99 13.83
C PRO A 91 -9.06 0.51 14.09
N GLU A 92 -8.85 0.97 15.33
CA GLU A 92 -8.92 2.37 15.73
C GLU A 92 -7.85 3.25 15.07
N LEU A 93 -6.79 2.65 14.50
CA LEU A 93 -5.78 3.35 13.73
C LEU A 93 -6.15 3.52 12.24
N LEU A 94 -7.29 3.00 11.80
CA LEU A 94 -7.78 3.29 10.47
C LEU A 94 -8.05 4.79 10.30
N PRO A 95 -7.55 5.42 9.24
CA PRO A 95 -7.88 6.82 8.95
C PRO A 95 -9.37 6.98 8.69
N SER A 96 -9.95 8.09 9.14
CA SER A 96 -11.33 8.43 8.79
C SER A 96 -11.49 8.71 7.27
N PRO A 97 -12.71 8.69 6.72
CA PRO A 97 -12.96 9.08 5.33
C PRO A 97 -12.44 10.48 4.99
N GLU A 98 -12.55 11.42 5.95
CA GLU A 98 -12.06 12.79 5.80
C GLU A 98 -10.54 12.82 5.75
N GLN A 99 -9.87 12.05 6.62
CA GLN A 99 -8.42 11.92 6.61
C GLN A 99 -7.92 11.27 5.31
N ARG A 100 -8.60 10.24 4.81
CA ARG A 100 -8.25 9.62 3.50
C ARG A 100 -8.39 10.63 2.36
N THR A 101 -9.46 11.41 2.34
CA THR A 101 -9.66 12.48 1.35
C THR A 101 -8.53 13.52 1.47
N GLY A 102 -8.19 13.92 2.68
CA GLY A 102 -7.10 14.87 2.91
C GLY A 102 -5.73 14.34 2.46
N VAL A 103 -5.43 13.04 2.68
CA VAL A 103 -4.21 12.40 2.13
C VAL A 103 -4.21 12.49 0.60
N TYR A 104 -5.32 12.09 -0.04
CA TYR A 104 -5.46 12.14 -1.49
C TYR A 104 -5.20 13.54 -2.06
N GLU A 105 -5.83 14.58 -1.48
CA GLU A 105 -5.69 15.96 -1.95
C GLU A 105 -4.28 16.51 -1.73
N LYS A 106 -3.75 16.36 -0.52
CA LYS A 106 -2.43 16.88 -0.14
C LYS A 106 -1.31 16.21 -0.95
N ILE A 107 -1.33 14.89 -1.12
CA ILE A 107 -0.30 14.19 -1.89
C ILE A 107 -0.31 14.64 -3.35
N ARG A 108 -1.47 14.82 -3.97
CA ARG A 108 -1.55 15.36 -5.33
C ARG A 108 -1.06 16.78 -5.43
N HIS A 109 -1.39 17.62 -4.45
CA HIS A 109 -0.86 18.98 -4.37
C HIS A 109 0.67 18.98 -4.26
N TYR A 110 1.25 18.21 -3.34
CA TYR A 110 2.70 18.14 -3.16
C TYR A 110 3.40 17.53 -4.37
N ARG A 111 2.83 16.51 -4.98
CA ARG A 111 3.35 15.92 -6.22
C ARG A 111 3.47 16.94 -7.36
N ALA A 112 2.55 17.91 -7.40
CA ALA A 112 2.56 18.96 -8.41
C ALA A 112 3.46 20.15 -8.07
N THR A 113 3.78 20.37 -6.79
CA THR A 113 4.43 21.61 -6.31
C THR A 113 5.80 21.40 -5.66
N LYS A 114 6.14 20.18 -5.26
CA LYS A 114 7.38 19.88 -4.51
C LYS A 114 8.27 18.90 -5.28
N PRO A 115 9.61 19.00 -5.17
CA PRO A 115 10.54 18.13 -5.86
C PRO A 115 10.75 16.79 -5.14
N LEU A 116 9.68 16.16 -4.65
CA LEU A 116 9.68 14.85 -4.00
C LEU A 116 8.57 14.01 -4.62
N PHE A 117 8.93 12.91 -5.31
CA PHE A 117 7.96 12.05 -5.97
C PHE A 117 7.16 11.23 -4.95
N ALA A 118 5.89 11.53 -4.79
CA ALA A 118 5.00 10.81 -3.89
C ALA A 118 4.17 9.77 -4.61
N MET A 119 4.11 8.57 -4.03
CA MET A 119 3.24 7.46 -4.44
C MET A 119 2.28 7.13 -3.31
N ASP A 120 1.00 7.06 -3.62
CA ASP A 120 -0.05 6.68 -2.66
C ASP A 120 -0.68 5.37 -3.11
N PHE A 121 -0.24 4.27 -2.52
CA PHE A 121 -0.57 2.92 -2.98
C PHE A 121 -2.07 2.64 -3.06
N GLN A 122 -2.87 3.22 -2.17
CA GLN A 122 -4.31 3.00 -2.15
C GLN A 122 -5.07 3.99 -3.04
N ASN A 123 -4.63 5.25 -3.11
CA ASN A 123 -5.36 6.29 -3.81
C ASN A 123 -4.87 6.54 -5.25
N ASP A 124 -3.77 5.90 -5.67
CA ASP A 124 -3.24 5.99 -7.04
C ASP A 124 -3.79 4.90 -8.00
N ALA A 125 -4.81 4.16 -7.59
CA ALA A 125 -5.38 3.08 -8.40
C ALA A 125 -5.90 3.52 -9.77
N GLU A 126 -6.33 4.77 -9.91
CA GLU A 126 -6.75 5.34 -11.19
C GLU A 126 -5.63 5.35 -12.25
N TYR A 127 -4.35 5.51 -11.82
CA TYR A 127 -3.20 5.52 -12.73
C TYR A 127 -2.73 4.11 -13.14
N VAL A 128 -3.17 3.09 -12.42
CA VAL A 128 -2.72 1.70 -12.64
C VAL A 128 -3.86 0.74 -12.98
N GLY A 129 -5.09 1.24 -13.07
CA GLY A 129 -6.27 0.47 -13.47
C GLY A 129 -6.86 -0.42 -12.37
N GLY A 130 -6.72 -0.04 -11.11
CA GLY A 130 -7.26 -0.76 -9.97
C GLY A 130 -6.19 -1.19 -8.95
N CYS A 131 -6.42 -2.31 -8.27
CA CYS A 131 -5.45 -2.88 -7.32
C CYS A 131 -4.27 -3.51 -8.08
N ILE A 132 -3.04 -3.20 -7.66
CA ILE A 132 -1.82 -3.71 -8.30
C ILE A 132 -1.45 -5.15 -7.92
N ALA A 133 -2.14 -5.73 -6.94
CA ALA A 133 -1.85 -7.05 -6.36
C ALA A 133 -2.35 -8.22 -7.24
N GLY A 134 -2.25 -9.44 -6.73
CA GLY A 134 -2.74 -10.65 -7.38
C GLY A 134 -1.96 -11.04 -8.62
N GLY A 135 -0.66 -10.72 -8.67
CA GLY A 135 0.20 -10.99 -9.82
C GLY A 135 0.01 -10.01 -10.99
N TYR A 136 -0.86 -8.99 -10.86
CA TYR A 136 -1.03 -7.97 -11.89
C TYR A 136 0.21 -7.08 -12.05
N ARG A 137 0.71 -6.54 -10.92
CA ARG A 137 1.96 -5.76 -10.85
C ARG A 137 2.92 -6.33 -9.82
N TYR A 138 2.41 -6.96 -8.77
CA TYR A 138 3.19 -7.65 -7.76
C TYR A 138 2.39 -8.78 -7.11
N LEU A 139 3.09 -9.66 -6.42
CA LEU A 139 2.58 -10.67 -5.49
C LEU A 139 3.50 -10.72 -4.26
N HIS A 140 3.06 -11.42 -3.23
CA HIS A 140 3.84 -11.66 -2.04
C HIS A 140 4.23 -13.14 -1.92
N ILE A 141 5.45 -13.42 -1.48
CA ILE A 141 5.89 -14.77 -1.12
C ILE A 141 6.28 -14.72 0.36
N ASN A 142 5.56 -15.46 1.18
CA ASN A 142 5.81 -15.50 2.61
C ASN A 142 7.01 -16.37 2.97
N ALA A 143 7.38 -16.41 4.26
CA ALA A 143 8.55 -17.16 4.74
C ALA A 143 8.42 -18.69 4.54
N ASN A 144 7.21 -19.23 4.45
CA ASN A 144 6.96 -20.64 4.14
C ASN A 144 6.98 -20.94 2.64
N GLY A 145 7.04 -19.91 1.79
CA GLY A 145 7.01 -20.02 0.34
C GLY A 145 5.60 -20.02 -0.25
N ASP A 146 4.56 -19.73 0.53
CA ASP A 146 3.22 -19.55 -0.01
C ASP A 146 3.16 -18.26 -0.82
N ILE A 147 2.42 -18.31 -1.93
CA ILE A 147 2.33 -17.21 -2.89
C ILE A 147 0.98 -16.53 -2.70
N ASP A 148 1.01 -15.44 -1.94
CA ASP A 148 -0.17 -14.64 -1.60
C ASP A 148 -0.43 -13.57 -2.67
N PRO A 149 -1.69 -13.17 -2.90
CA PRO A 149 -2.01 -12.07 -3.81
C PRO A 149 -1.38 -10.75 -3.38
N CYS A 150 -1.30 -10.49 -2.07
CA CYS A 150 -0.87 -9.23 -1.49
C CYS A 150 -0.22 -9.49 -0.13
N VAL A 151 0.73 -8.63 0.27
CA VAL A 151 1.34 -8.66 1.61
C VAL A 151 0.35 -8.51 2.76
N PHE A 152 -0.85 -8.01 2.49
CA PHE A 152 -1.95 -7.87 3.47
C PHE A 152 -3.02 -8.95 3.37
N ILE A 153 -3.00 -9.76 2.31
CA ILE A 153 -4.02 -10.79 2.03
C ILE A 153 -3.36 -12.15 2.10
N HIS A 154 -3.39 -12.74 3.28
CA HIS A 154 -2.72 -13.98 3.64
C HIS A 154 -3.58 -15.21 3.31
N TYR A 155 -3.88 -15.39 2.00
CA TYR A 155 -4.60 -16.57 1.48
C TYR A 155 -3.93 -17.04 0.21
N SER A 156 -3.58 -18.32 0.16
CA SER A 156 -2.93 -18.93 -0.99
C SER A 156 -3.48 -20.32 -1.34
N ASP A 157 -3.35 -20.66 -2.61
CA ASP A 157 -3.53 -22.01 -3.17
C ASP A 157 -2.24 -22.54 -3.82
N SER A 158 -1.13 -21.85 -3.59
CA SER A 158 0.13 -22.08 -4.30
C SER A 158 1.35 -21.82 -3.42
N ASN A 159 2.40 -22.68 -3.59
CA ASN A 159 3.65 -22.54 -2.87
C ASN A 159 4.82 -22.66 -3.86
N ILE A 160 5.83 -21.78 -3.75
CA ILE A 160 7.00 -21.73 -4.63
C ILE A 160 7.87 -23.00 -4.60
N ARG A 161 7.73 -23.81 -3.55
CA ARG A 161 8.46 -25.09 -3.44
C ARG A 161 7.88 -26.17 -4.34
N ASN A 162 6.61 -26.05 -4.73
CA ASN A 162 5.87 -27.06 -5.47
C ASN A 162 5.41 -26.59 -6.85
N LYS A 163 5.44 -25.28 -7.12
CA LYS A 163 5.02 -24.66 -8.36
C LYS A 163 6.04 -23.66 -8.86
N THR A 164 6.16 -23.54 -10.16
CA THR A 164 6.87 -22.43 -10.77
C THR A 164 6.07 -21.11 -10.57
N LEU A 165 6.74 -19.98 -10.68
CA LEU A 165 6.07 -18.68 -10.59
C LEU A 165 4.95 -18.53 -11.63
N LEU A 166 5.16 -19.04 -12.84
CA LEU A 166 4.16 -18.98 -13.92
C LEU A 166 2.92 -19.83 -13.59
N GLU A 167 3.10 -21.02 -13.03
CA GLU A 167 1.98 -21.86 -12.57
C GLU A 167 1.22 -21.20 -11.43
N ALA A 168 1.92 -20.56 -10.51
CA ALA A 168 1.32 -19.83 -9.40
C ALA A 168 0.51 -18.61 -9.89
N LEU A 169 1.03 -17.85 -10.85
CA LEU A 169 0.30 -16.73 -11.48
C LEU A 169 -0.98 -17.18 -12.20
N ARG A 170 -1.05 -18.46 -12.61
CA ARG A 170 -2.23 -19.09 -13.24
C ARG A 170 -3.08 -19.87 -12.26
N SER A 171 -2.79 -19.81 -10.96
CA SER A 171 -3.55 -20.52 -9.94
C SER A 171 -4.98 -19.97 -9.82
N PRO A 172 -5.94 -20.75 -9.29
CA PRO A 172 -7.31 -20.31 -9.09
C PRO A 172 -7.42 -18.98 -8.34
N MET A 173 -6.63 -18.78 -7.28
CA MET A 173 -6.64 -17.53 -6.48
C MET A 173 -6.15 -16.32 -7.28
N MET A 174 -5.02 -16.43 -7.96
CA MET A 174 -4.49 -15.36 -8.80
C MET A 174 -5.41 -15.04 -9.98
N MET A 175 -5.95 -16.05 -10.63
CA MET A 175 -6.90 -15.87 -11.72
C MET A 175 -8.24 -15.28 -11.26
N ALA A 176 -8.71 -15.61 -10.05
CA ALA A 176 -9.88 -14.96 -9.48
C ALA A 176 -9.62 -13.48 -9.22
N TYR A 177 -8.43 -13.16 -8.73
CA TYR A 177 -7.99 -11.77 -8.56
C TYR A 177 -8.00 -10.98 -9.87
N HIS A 178 -7.42 -11.54 -10.94
CA HIS A 178 -7.41 -10.92 -12.27
C HIS A 178 -8.81 -10.70 -12.84
N ARG A 179 -9.70 -11.70 -12.75
CA ARG A 179 -11.06 -11.64 -13.32
C ARG A 179 -11.97 -10.64 -12.60
N ASN A 180 -11.70 -10.31 -11.35
CA ASN A 180 -12.49 -9.38 -10.56
C ASN A 180 -11.96 -7.93 -10.61
N GLN A 181 -10.84 -7.67 -11.30
CA GLN A 181 -10.31 -6.32 -11.49
C GLN A 181 -11.12 -5.52 -12.54
N PRO A 182 -11.37 -4.26 -12.31
CA PRO A 182 -11.22 -3.55 -11.03
C PRO A 182 -12.27 -4.02 -10.02
N PHE A 183 -11.93 -4.15 -8.74
CA PHE A 183 -12.88 -4.61 -7.72
C PHE A 183 -14.02 -3.64 -7.45
N ASN A 184 -13.85 -2.38 -7.82
CA ASN A 184 -14.83 -1.32 -7.67
C ASN A 184 -14.73 -0.35 -8.86
N GLU A 185 -15.85 0.20 -9.30
CA GLU A 185 -15.89 1.26 -10.32
C GLU A 185 -15.26 2.56 -9.79
N ASN A 186 -15.38 2.81 -8.49
CA ASN A 186 -14.68 3.90 -7.84
C ASN A 186 -13.22 3.48 -7.56
N MET A 187 -12.28 4.04 -8.32
CA MET A 187 -10.85 3.76 -8.23
C MET A 187 -10.20 4.23 -6.93
N LEU A 188 -10.89 5.00 -6.09
CA LEU A 188 -10.46 5.29 -4.71
C LEU A 188 -10.82 4.17 -3.73
N ARG A 189 -11.45 3.11 -4.22
CA ARG A 189 -11.83 1.91 -3.43
C ARG A 189 -11.30 0.63 -4.08
N PRO A 190 -9.98 0.53 -4.35
CA PRO A 190 -9.42 -0.56 -5.15
C PRO A 190 -9.22 -1.86 -4.37
N CYS A 191 -9.18 -1.81 -3.04
CA CYS A 191 -8.76 -2.96 -2.23
C CYS A 191 -9.90 -3.95 -2.01
N PRO A 192 -9.72 -5.24 -2.34
CA PRO A 192 -10.75 -6.24 -2.08
C PRO A 192 -10.92 -6.55 -0.60
N MET A 193 -9.87 -6.36 0.23
CA MET A 193 -9.96 -6.61 1.67
C MET A 193 -10.62 -5.46 2.41
N LEU A 194 -10.15 -4.23 2.15
CA LEU A 194 -10.57 -3.04 2.90
C LEU A 194 -11.96 -2.54 2.45
N GLU A 195 -12.20 -2.50 1.15
CA GLU A 195 -13.34 -1.79 0.56
C GLU A 195 -14.35 -2.68 -0.16
N ASN A 196 -13.93 -3.89 -0.54
CA ASN A 196 -14.75 -4.84 -1.28
C ASN A 196 -14.68 -6.25 -0.64
N PRO A 197 -14.95 -6.39 0.68
CA PRO A 197 -14.69 -7.61 1.43
C PRO A 197 -15.50 -8.82 0.92
N GLN A 198 -16.66 -8.59 0.31
CA GLN A 198 -17.43 -9.64 -0.32
C GLN A 198 -16.64 -10.33 -1.45
N LYS A 199 -15.93 -9.52 -2.27
CA LYS A 199 -15.11 -10.06 -3.36
C LYS A 199 -13.96 -10.93 -2.85
N LEU A 200 -13.29 -10.51 -1.77
CA LEU A 200 -12.23 -11.32 -1.17
C LEU A 200 -12.75 -12.67 -0.69
N ARG A 201 -13.88 -12.68 0.06
CA ARG A 201 -14.49 -13.93 0.55
C ARG A 201 -14.86 -14.89 -0.57
N GLU A 202 -15.48 -14.36 -1.64
CA GLU A 202 -15.83 -15.14 -2.83
C GLU A 202 -14.61 -15.74 -3.52
N MET A 203 -13.54 -14.96 -3.67
CA MET A 203 -12.29 -15.42 -4.30
C MET A 203 -11.63 -16.52 -3.47
N VAL A 204 -11.52 -16.35 -2.16
CA VAL A 204 -10.93 -17.35 -1.25
C VAL A 204 -11.73 -18.64 -1.29
N ALA A 205 -13.06 -18.57 -1.19
CA ALA A 205 -13.94 -19.74 -1.21
C ALA A 205 -13.87 -20.47 -2.56
N THR A 206 -13.95 -19.74 -3.68
CA THR A 206 -13.96 -20.32 -5.03
C THR A 206 -12.60 -20.94 -5.39
N ALA A 207 -11.51 -20.33 -4.93
CA ALA A 207 -10.16 -20.83 -5.18
C ALA A 207 -9.79 -22.02 -4.27
N GLY A 208 -10.53 -22.25 -3.19
CA GLY A 208 -10.14 -23.19 -2.15
C GLY A 208 -8.84 -22.78 -1.46
N ALA A 209 -8.57 -21.47 -1.41
CA ALA A 209 -7.36 -20.95 -0.78
C ALA A 209 -7.44 -21.11 0.74
N HIS A 210 -6.30 -21.40 1.36
CA HIS A 210 -6.15 -21.51 2.81
C HIS A 210 -5.45 -20.27 3.39
N SER A 211 -5.65 -20.02 4.68
CA SER A 211 -4.94 -18.97 5.37
C SER A 211 -3.45 -19.29 5.46
N THR A 212 -2.61 -18.31 5.12
CA THR A 212 -1.15 -18.39 5.15
C THR A 212 -0.53 -17.53 6.25
N ASP A 213 -1.38 -16.96 7.14
CA ASP A 213 -0.86 -16.28 8.33
C ASP A 213 -0.13 -17.28 9.21
N LEU A 214 1.15 -16.98 9.50
CA LEU A 214 2.05 -17.91 10.19
C LEU A 214 1.86 -17.92 11.70
N GLN A 215 1.26 -16.89 12.27
CA GLN A 215 1.09 -16.73 13.71
C GLN A 215 -0.34 -17.04 14.12
N SER A 216 -1.32 -16.63 13.31
CA SER A 216 -2.73 -16.71 13.63
C SER A 216 -3.58 -16.88 12.39
N PRO A 217 -3.64 -18.09 11.84
CA PRO A 217 -4.52 -18.39 10.72
C PRO A 217 -5.95 -17.97 11.02
N GLU A 218 -6.55 -17.16 10.15
CA GLU A 218 -7.90 -16.66 10.31
C GLU A 218 -8.73 -16.86 9.03
N SER A 219 -10.05 -16.92 9.18
CA SER A 219 -10.95 -16.99 8.03
C SER A 219 -11.05 -15.63 7.33
N ALA A 220 -11.43 -15.67 6.05
CA ALA A 220 -11.67 -14.44 5.29
C ALA A 220 -12.82 -13.60 5.88
N GLU A 221 -13.81 -14.25 6.51
CA GLU A 221 -14.88 -13.58 7.24
C GLU A 221 -14.35 -12.80 8.42
N HIS A 222 -13.48 -13.42 9.22
CA HIS A 222 -12.90 -12.77 10.40
C HIS A 222 -11.99 -11.60 10.00
N LEU A 223 -11.09 -11.80 9.04
CA LEU A 223 -10.26 -10.72 8.50
C LEU A 223 -11.12 -9.55 8.01
N CYS A 224 -12.12 -9.81 7.19
CA CYS A 224 -12.99 -8.78 6.63
C CYS A 224 -13.85 -8.07 7.71
N SER A 225 -14.16 -8.71 8.82
CA SER A 225 -14.95 -8.10 9.89
C SER A 225 -14.20 -6.97 10.60
N LYS A 226 -12.88 -7.00 10.63
CA LYS A 226 -12.02 -5.95 11.20
C LYS A 226 -12.13 -4.62 10.43
N HIS A 227 -12.59 -4.67 9.17
CA HIS A 227 -12.76 -3.52 8.28
C HIS A 227 -14.21 -3.04 8.16
N ALA A 228 -15.17 -3.70 8.82
CA ALA A 228 -16.59 -3.39 8.68
C ALA A 228 -16.97 -1.97 9.14
N LEU A 229 -16.16 -1.33 9.97
CA LEU A 229 -16.37 0.05 10.43
C LEU A 229 -16.21 1.07 9.28
N GLU A 230 -15.30 0.84 8.34
CA GLU A 230 -15.13 1.74 7.18
C GLU A 230 -16.26 1.61 6.15
N THR A 231 -16.78 0.41 5.93
CA THR A 231 -17.81 0.19 4.92
C THR A 231 -19.14 0.87 5.25
N ASN A 232 -19.43 1.12 6.52
CA ASN A 232 -20.65 1.79 6.96
C ASN A 232 -20.54 3.32 6.97
N SER A 233 -19.37 3.90 7.20
CA SER A 233 -19.17 5.36 7.21
C SER A 233 -18.90 5.92 5.81
N SER A 234 -18.20 5.21 4.95
CA SER A 234 -17.89 5.63 3.58
C SER A 234 -19.08 5.60 2.61
N ARG A 235 -20.25 5.10 3.04
CA ARG A 235 -21.48 5.17 2.21
C ARG A 235 -22.04 6.57 2.02
N LYS A 236 -21.57 7.58 2.77
CA LYS A 236 -22.15 8.93 2.73
C LYS A 236 -21.23 10.05 2.24
N GLY A 237 -19.98 9.83 1.92
CA GLY A 237 -19.01 10.93 1.84
C GLY A 237 -18.14 11.10 0.60
N ILE A 238 -18.16 10.21 -0.40
CA ILE A 238 -17.45 10.48 -1.66
C ILE A 238 -18.46 10.53 -2.80
N PHE A 239 -19.22 11.60 -2.83
CA PHE A 239 -20.05 11.96 -3.96
C PHE A 239 -19.12 12.53 -5.05
N CYS A 240 -19.19 11.89 -6.21
CA CYS A 240 -18.77 12.33 -7.52
C CYS A 240 -18.41 13.83 -7.62
N MET A 241 -17.13 14.18 -7.65
CA MET A 241 -16.67 15.34 -8.38
C MET A 241 -16.14 14.85 -9.74
N THR A 242 -17.10 14.68 -10.65
CA THR A 242 -16.80 14.63 -12.08
C THR A 242 -16.50 16.05 -12.51
N LEU A 243 -15.23 16.43 -12.63
CA LEU A 243 -14.86 17.63 -13.40
C LEU A 243 -13.40 17.57 -13.87
N PHE A 244 -13.31 17.57 -15.22
CA PHE A 244 -12.16 17.96 -16.05
C PHE A 244 -10.92 17.07 -16.11
N TYR A 245 -10.96 16.10 -17.02
CA TYR A 245 -9.82 15.56 -17.72
C TYR A 245 -9.32 16.56 -18.78
N HIS A 246 -8.09 17.02 -18.63
CA HIS A 246 -7.25 17.40 -19.77
C HIS A 246 -5.81 16.93 -19.54
N GLU A 247 -5.46 15.93 -20.33
CA GLU A 247 -4.14 15.58 -20.89
C GLU A 247 -2.88 15.68 -20.01
N PHE A 248 -2.44 14.54 -19.50
CA PHE A 248 -1.03 14.15 -19.59
C PHE A 248 -0.93 12.61 -19.58
N ARG A 249 -0.86 12.04 -20.78
CA ARG A 249 -0.46 10.64 -20.98
C ARG A 249 1.06 10.57 -20.95
N ILE A 250 1.63 10.01 -19.88
CA ILE A 250 2.95 9.37 -19.98
C ILE A 250 2.66 7.89 -20.18
N LEU A 251 2.79 7.45 -21.42
CA LEU A 251 2.74 6.05 -21.83
C LEU A 251 4.01 5.36 -21.32
N ILE A 252 3.85 4.47 -20.34
CA ILE A 252 4.74 3.33 -20.18
C ILE A 252 3.93 2.13 -20.63
N ASP A 253 4.05 1.85 -21.92
CA ASP A 253 3.43 0.69 -22.55
C ASP A 253 4.29 -0.53 -22.23
N PHE A 254 3.83 -1.38 -21.33
CA PHE A 254 4.27 -2.76 -21.23
C PHE A 254 3.19 -3.65 -21.86
N ASN A 255 3.19 -3.73 -23.18
CA ASN A 255 2.46 -4.75 -23.90
C ASN A 255 3.09 -6.12 -23.60
N TYR A 256 2.47 -6.89 -22.72
CA TYR A 256 2.60 -8.34 -22.72
C TYR A 256 1.34 -8.93 -23.33
N GLU A 257 1.41 -9.24 -24.61
CA GLU A 257 0.49 -10.19 -25.21
C GLU A 257 0.73 -11.56 -24.57
N VAL A 258 -0.27 -12.03 -23.82
CA VAL A 258 -0.32 -13.41 -23.35
C VAL A 258 -1.07 -14.21 -24.41
N CYS A 259 -0.32 -14.91 -25.24
CA CYS A 259 -0.85 -16.02 -26.06
C CYS A 259 -1.32 -17.17 -25.17
#